data_9c84be323f1c80d2f893ecaedc0c16f5
#
_entry.id   9c84be323f1c80d2f893ecaedc0c16f5
#
_cell.length_a   1.000
_cell.length_b   1.000
_cell.length_c   1.000
_cell.angle_alpha   90.00
_cell.angle_beta   90.00
_cell.angle_gamma   90.00
#
_symmetry.space_group_name_H-M   'P 1'
#
loop_
_entity.id
_entity.type
_entity.pdbx_description
1 polymer ?
#
loop_
_entity_poly.entity_id
_entity_poly.type
_entity_poly.pdbx_seq_one_letter_code
_entity_poly.pdbx_strand_id
1 'polypeptide(L)'
;TPMNSSAASDVYKRQPRNFIFRVREFEQMELEYFVIPGEDEDAHNSWVQKRLEWWKRQGVPTESIELYDVPKEELAHYSKKTVDIMYKFPHGVEELEGIANRTDFDLGSHSKKQNELNINASVKTNIHSNSKLALQTKSDKWVVPYVIEPSAGVERGFLAVLNEAYNVEELVDGKERIVLN
;
A
#
# COMPACT_ATOMS: atom_id res chain seq x y z
N THR A 1 17.95 -4.12 -32.01
CA THR A 1 18.19 -3.62 -30.63
C THR A 1 17.42 -4.50 -29.68
N PRO A 2 18.03 -5.19 -28.70
CA PRO A 2 17.29 -6.00 -27.75
C PRO A 2 16.38 -5.07 -26.93
N MET A 3 15.07 -5.31 -26.94
CA MET A 3 14.13 -4.64 -26.04
C MET A 3 14.55 -4.94 -24.62
N ASN A 4 14.73 -3.89 -23.81
CA ASN A 4 15.07 -4.00 -22.40
C ASN A 4 14.07 -4.95 -21.72
N SER A 5 14.56 -6.02 -21.11
CA SER A 5 13.76 -7.03 -20.42
C SER A 5 12.85 -6.42 -19.34
N SER A 6 13.23 -5.27 -18.78
CA SER A 6 12.43 -4.52 -17.79
C SER A 6 11.15 -3.93 -18.39
N ALA A 7 11.20 -3.36 -19.58
CA ALA A 7 10.01 -2.77 -20.22
C ALA A 7 8.98 -3.83 -20.63
N ALA A 8 9.43 -4.98 -21.13
CA ALA A 8 8.54 -6.09 -21.47
C ALA A 8 7.89 -6.71 -20.20
N SER A 9 8.65 -6.82 -19.13
CA SER A 9 8.16 -7.28 -17.82
C SER A 9 7.11 -6.31 -17.24
N ASP A 10 7.35 -5.00 -17.36
CA ASP A 10 6.42 -3.98 -16.87
C ASP A 10 5.10 -3.95 -17.64
N VAL A 11 5.16 -4.08 -18.98
CA VAL A 11 3.96 -4.20 -19.83
C VAL A 11 3.16 -5.46 -19.47
N TYR A 12 3.82 -6.59 -19.25
CA TYR A 12 3.15 -7.83 -18.85
C TYR A 12 2.49 -7.71 -17.48
N LYS A 13 3.14 -7.07 -16.52
CA LYS A 13 2.60 -6.83 -15.16
C LYS A 13 1.32 -5.98 -15.17
N ARG A 14 1.12 -5.15 -16.20
CA ARG A 14 -0.04 -4.25 -16.31
C ARG A 14 -1.21 -4.83 -17.12
N GLN A 15 -1.10 -6.07 -17.61
CA GLN A 15 -2.20 -6.70 -18.33
C GLN A 15 -3.26 -7.25 -17.37
N PRO A 16 -4.58 -7.09 -17.68
CA PRO A 16 -5.65 -7.72 -16.91
C PRO A 16 -5.49 -9.23 -16.86
N ARG A 17 -5.65 -9.81 -15.67
CA ARG A 17 -5.55 -11.26 -15.44
C ARG A 17 -6.13 -11.66 -14.09
N ASN A 18 -6.33 -12.96 -13.91
CA ASN A 18 -6.75 -13.54 -12.64
C ASN A 18 -8.06 -12.91 -12.11
N PHE A 19 -9.10 -12.92 -12.98
CA PHE A 19 -10.42 -12.36 -12.68
C PHE A 19 -10.30 -10.90 -12.21
N ILE A 20 -10.88 -10.53 -11.07
CA ILE A 20 -10.84 -9.17 -10.51
C ILE A 20 -9.52 -8.82 -9.81
N PHE A 21 -8.55 -9.75 -9.72
CA PHE A 21 -7.27 -9.48 -9.07
C PHE A 21 -6.47 -8.38 -9.79
N ARG A 22 -6.52 -8.37 -11.14
CA ARG A 22 -5.86 -7.35 -11.96
C ARG A 22 -6.75 -6.92 -13.11
N VAL A 23 -7.35 -5.77 -12.96
CA VAL A 23 -8.31 -5.16 -13.88
C VAL A 23 -7.77 -3.83 -14.42
N ARG A 24 -8.42 -3.26 -15.44
CA ARG A 24 -8.02 -1.99 -16.05
C ARG A 24 -8.47 -0.78 -15.24
N GLU A 25 -9.63 -0.90 -14.63
CA GLU A 25 -10.24 0.12 -13.77
C GLU A 25 -10.56 -0.54 -12.45
N PHE A 26 -10.17 0.06 -11.34
CA PHE A 26 -10.33 -0.48 -10.00
C PHE A 26 -10.46 0.66 -9.01
N GLU A 27 -11.05 0.35 -7.88
CA GLU A 27 -11.14 1.26 -6.74
C GLU A 27 -10.00 1.00 -5.76
N GLN A 28 -9.42 2.06 -5.20
CA GLN A 28 -8.41 1.98 -4.15
C GLN A 28 -8.94 2.53 -2.84
N MET A 29 -8.57 1.85 -1.77
CA MET A 29 -8.67 2.37 -0.41
C MET A 29 -7.29 2.88 -0.03
N GLU A 30 -7.15 4.18 0.08
CA GLU A 30 -5.91 4.83 0.50
C GLU A 30 -6.16 5.66 1.76
N LEU A 31 -5.20 5.62 2.67
CA LEU A 31 -5.23 6.42 3.89
C LEU A 31 -3.90 7.14 4.03
N GLU A 32 -3.97 8.46 4.15
CA GLU A 32 -2.82 9.33 4.34
C GLU A 32 -2.70 9.72 5.81
N TYR A 33 -1.75 9.11 6.52
CA TYR A 33 -1.48 9.44 7.92
C TYR A 33 -0.26 10.33 8.04
N PHE A 34 -0.48 11.56 8.49
CA PHE A 34 0.56 12.56 8.63
C PHE A 34 1.25 12.44 9.99
N VAL A 35 2.58 12.43 9.96
CA VAL A 35 3.41 12.26 11.15
C VAL A 35 4.60 13.23 11.13
N ILE A 36 5.05 13.63 12.32
CA ILE A 36 6.24 14.47 12.45
C ILE A 36 7.47 13.64 12.03
N PRO A 37 8.41 14.22 11.22
CA PRO A 37 9.65 13.56 10.88
C PRO A 37 10.41 13.09 12.14
N GLY A 38 10.81 11.81 12.13
CA GLY A 38 11.45 11.14 13.27
C GLY A 38 10.49 10.26 14.09
N GLU A 39 9.17 10.39 13.93
CA GLU A 39 8.15 9.49 14.51
C GLU A 39 7.60 8.51 13.47
N ASP A 40 8.11 8.56 12.27
CA ASP A 40 7.59 7.85 11.10
C ASP A 40 7.78 6.34 11.17
N GLU A 41 8.86 5.85 11.77
CA GLU A 41 9.10 4.41 11.87
C GLU A 41 8.13 3.72 12.83
N ASP A 42 7.89 4.33 13.99
CA ASP A 42 6.92 3.83 14.97
C ASP A 42 5.49 3.91 14.42
N ALA A 43 5.17 5.00 13.72
CA ALA A 43 3.89 5.18 13.07
C ALA A 43 3.68 4.12 11.96
N HIS A 44 4.69 3.88 11.11
CA HIS A 44 4.63 2.87 10.07
C HIS A 44 4.40 1.47 10.66
N ASN A 45 5.21 1.06 11.66
CA ASN A 45 5.05 -0.23 12.32
C ASN A 45 3.66 -0.37 12.98
N SER A 46 3.16 0.70 13.60
CA SER A 46 1.81 0.72 14.17
C SER A 46 0.72 0.53 13.11
N TRP A 47 0.87 1.15 11.93
CA TRP A 47 -0.07 0.99 10.84
C TRP A 47 -0.05 -0.41 10.24
N VAL A 48 1.12 -1.03 10.09
CA VAL A 48 1.21 -2.45 9.68
C VAL A 48 0.37 -3.33 10.60
N GLN A 49 0.51 -3.19 11.93
CA GLN A 49 -0.26 -3.99 12.89
C GLN A 49 -1.77 -3.70 12.82
N LYS A 50 -2.16 -2.42 12.72
CA LYS A 50 -3.57 -2.03 12.60
C LYS A 50 -4.21 -2.59 11.33
N ARG A 51 -3.47 -2.63 10.21
CA ARG A 51 -4.00 -3.19 8.94
C ARG A 51 -4.12 -4.71 9.01
N LEU A 52 -3.17 -5.41 9.61
CA LEU A 52 -3.30 -6.85 9.88
C LEU A 52 -4.55 -7.17 10.72
N GLU A 53 -4.76 -6.43 11.80
CA GLU A 53 -5.94 -6.60 12.64
C GLU A 53 -7.24 -6.25 11.89
N TRP A 54 -7.19 -5.27 11.00
CA TRP A 54 -8.33 -4.92 10.18
C TRP A 54 -8.70 -6.06 9.21
N TRP A 55 -7.73 -6.62 8.48
CA TRP A 55 -7.98 -7.76 7.59
C TRP A 55 -8.53 -8.97 8.34
N LYS A 56 -7.99 -9.26 9.51
CA LYS A 56 -8.51 -10.32 10.37
C LYS A 56 -9.99 -10.09 10.72
N ARG A 57 -10.38 -8.86 11.01
CA ARG A 57 -11.79 -8.52 11.27
C ARG A 57 -12.68 -8.60 10.03
N GLN A 58 -12.10 -8.51 8.85
CA GLN A 58 -12.81 -8.73 7.60
C GLN A 58 -12.92 -10.22 7.22
N GLY A 59 -12.44 -11.12 8.05
CA GLY A 59 -12.49 -12.57 7.81
C GLY A 59 -11.28 -13.14 7.09
N VAL A 60 -10.21 -12.36 6.89
CA VAL A 60 -8.95 -12.85 6.32
C VAL A 60 -8.03 -13.32 7.46
N PRO A 61 -7.83 -14.64 7.66
CA PRO A 61 -7.10 -15.16 8.80
C PRO A 61 -5.58 -14.94 8.65
N THR A 62 -4.88 -14.88 9.77
CA THR A 62 -3.44 -14.59 9.82
C THR A 62 -2.61 -15.65 9.08
N GLU A 63 -3.05 -16.91 9.07
CA GLU A 63 -2.41 -18.03 8.37
C GLU A 63 -2.46 -17.92 6.84
N SER A 64 -3.37 -17.11 6.32
CA SER A 64 -3.47 -16.78 4.89
C SER A 64 -2.66 -15.55 4.49
N ILE A 65 -1.99 -14.91 5.46
CA ILE A 65 -1.24 -13.67 5.28
C ILE A 65 0.25 -13.91 5.53
N GLU A 66 1.09 -13.26 4.73
CA GLU A 66 2.53 -13.14 4.94
C GLU A 66 2.92 -11.66 4.85
N LEU A 67 3.88 -11.21 5.68
CA LEU A 67 4.45 -9.88 5.56
C LEU A 67 5.71 -9.92 4.70
N TYR A 68 5.79 -9.02 3.74
CA TYR A 68 6.95 -8.85 2.89
C TYR A 68 7.54 -7.46 3.10
N ASP A 69 8.69 -7.40 3.78
CA ASP A 69 9.49 -6.17 3.85
C ASP A 69 10.12 -5.94 2.48
N VAL A 70 9.69 -4.91 1.76
CA VAL A 70 10.17 -4.61 0.42
C VAL A 70 11.67 -4.22 0.48
N PRO A 71 12.54 -4.95 -0.24
CA PRO A 71 13.97 -4.63 -0.27
C PRO A 71 14.23 -3.22 -0.78
N LYS A 72 15.31 -2.60 -0.32
CA LYS A 72 15.64 -1.21 -0.63
C LYS A 72 15.75 -0.93 -2.13
N GLU A 73 16.24 -1.90 -2.90
CA GLU A 73 16.39 -1.84 -4.36
C GLU A 73 15.06 -1.93 -5.13
N GLU A 74 14.01 -2.43 -4.48
CA GLU A 74 12.66 -2.56 -5.05
C GLU A 74 11.73 -1.43 -4.61
N LEU A 75 12.14 -0.63 -3.60
CA LEU A 75 11.34 0.47 -3.10
C LEU A 75 11.03 1.48 -4.21
N ALA A 76 9.79 1.96 -4.21
CA ALA A 76 9.41 3.11 -5.01
C ALA A 76 10.27 4.33 -4.61
N HIS A 77 10.60 5.18 -5.59
CA HIS A 77 11.48 6.35 -5.40
C HIS A 77 11.01 7.35 -4.33
N TYR A 78 9.74 7.31 -3.97
CA TYR A 78 9.13 8.14 -2.93
C TYR A 78 9.13 7.46 -1.55
N SER A 79 9.45 6.18 -1.46
CA SER A 79 9.33 5.42 -0.21
C SER A 79 10.67 5.22 0.49
N LYS A 80 10.68 5.46 1.80
CA LYS A 80 11.78 5.12 2.71
C LYS A 80 11.71 3.66 3.14
N LYS A 81 10.49 3.14 3.30
CA LYS A 81 10.19 1.76 3.73
C LYS A 81 8.79 1.40 3.25
N THR A 82 8.62 0.18 2.79
CA THR A 82 7.31 -0.39 2.48
C THR A 82 7.23 -1.81 3.05
N VAL A 83 6.09 -2.15 3.60
CA VAL A 83 5.73 -3.51 3.99
C VAL A 83 4.48 -3.88 3.22
N ASP A 84 4.55 -4.97 2.45
CA ASP A 84 3.39 -5.51 1.76
C ASP A 84 2.75 -6.62 2.59
N ILE A 85 1.44 -6.57 2.73
CA ILE A 85 0.61 -7.65 3.23
C ILE A 85 0.31 -8.55 2.04
N MET A 86 0.96 -9.70 2.01
CA MET A 86 0.77 -10.72 0.98
C MET A 86 -0.34 -11.67 1.41
N TYR A 87 -1.19 -12.08 0.46
CA TYR A 87 -2.28 -13.01 0.71
C TYR A 87 -2.19 -14.21 -0.25
N LYS A 88 -2.60 -15.38 0.23
CA LYS A 88 -2.65 -16.64 -0.52
C LYS A 88 -3.91 -16.73 -1.39
N PHE A 89 -3.89 -16.01 -2.52
CA PHE A 89 -4.96 -16.10 -3.52
C PHE A 89 -4.99 -17.48 -4.18
N PRO A 90 -6.11 -17.89 -4.82
CA PRO A 90 -6.20 -19.16 -5.54
C PRO A 90 -5.13 -19.36 -6.63
N HIS A 91 -4.59 -18.27 -7.15
CA HIS A 91 -3.56 -18.26 -8.21
C HIS A 91 -2.14 -18.04 -7.70
N GLY A 92 -1.93 -17.93 -6.39
CA GLY A 92 -0.63 -17.76 -5.75
C GLY A 92 -0.60 -16.69 -4.68
N VAL A 93 0.56 -16.55 -4.03
CA VAL A 93 0.80 -15.49 -3.04
C VAL A 93 1.07 -14.19 -3.79
N GLU A 94 0.23 -13.20 -3.56
CA GLU A 94 0.32 -11.88 -4.21
C GLU A 94 -0.04 -10.77 -3.19
N GLU A 95 0.35 -9.55 -3.52
CA GLU A 95 0.09 -8.37 -2.71
C GLU A 95 -1.40 -8.09 -2.57
N LEU A 96 -1.86 -7.97 -1.31
CA LEU A 96 -3.21 -7.55 -0.94
C LEU A 96 -3.25 -6.05 -0.60
N GLU A 97 -2.26 -5.58 0.15
CA GLU A 97 -2.14 -4.20 0.59
C GLU A 97 -0.67 -3.82 0.77
N GLY A 98 -0.28 -2.61 0.37
CA GLY A 98 1.01 -2.03 0.67
C GLY A 98 0.91 -0.97 1.76
N ILE A 99 1.88 -0.92 2.69
CA ILE A 99 1.99 0.15 3.67
C ILE A 99 3.33 0.86 3.48
N ALA A 100 3.30 2.06 2.92
CA ALA A 100 4.49 2.82 2.57
C ALA A 100 4.76 3.97 3.55
N ASN A 101 6.03 4.17 3.90
CA ASN A 101 6.52 5.41 4.48
C ASN A 101 7.03 6.29 3.34
N ARG A 102 6.22 7.24 2.90
CA ARG A 102 6.47 8.12 1.75
C ARG A 102 7.31 9.34 2.11
N THR A 103 7.71 9.47 3.37
CA THR A 103 8.43 10.65 3.88
C THR A 103 7.67 11.96 3.61
N ASP A 104 8.36 13.03 3.35
CA ASP A 104 7.84 14.32 2.93
C ASP A 104 7.75 14.47 1.39
N PHE A 105 7.90 13.37 0.65
CA PHE A 105 8.02 13.40 -0.81
C PHE A 105 6.83 14.13 -1.48
N ASP A 106 5.61 13.75 -1.15
CA ASP A 106 4.42 14.32 -1.78
C ASP A 106 4.20 15.77 -1.34
N LEU A 107 4.12 16.01 -0.04
CA LEU A 107 3.90 17.34 0.49
C LEU A 107 5.06 18.29 0.20
N GLY A 108 6.30 17.77 0.21
CA GLY A 108 7.49 18.50 -0.17
C GLY A 108 7.43 18.93 -1.64
N SER A 109 7.03 18.02 -2.54
CA SER A 109 6.90 18.31 -3.98
C SER A 109 5.88 19.43 -4.27
N HIS A 110 4.83 19.49 -3.46
CA HIS A 110 3.75 20.50 -3.59
C HIS A 110 3.96 21.72 -2.72
N SER A 111 4.97 21.74 -1.84
CA SER A 111 5.24 22.86 -0.96
C SER A 111 6.08 23.93 -1.64
N LYS A 112 5.66 25.17 -1.47
CA LYS A 112 6.48 26.36 -1.78
C LYS A 112 7.61 26.46 -0.75
N LYS A 113 8.76 27.01 -1.15
CA LYS A 113 9.87 27.33 -0.25
C LYS A 113 10.53 26.10 0.40
N GLN A 114 10.66 25.02 -0.33
CA GLN A 114 11.31 23.78 0.15
C GLN A 114 12.69 24.05 0.78
N ASN A 115 13.51 24.91 0.14
CA ASN A 115 14.85 25.24 0.64
C ASN A 115 14.81 25.98 1.99
N GLU A 116 13.78 26.82 2.22
CA GLU A 116 13.60 27.54 3.49
C GLU A 116 13.15 26.62 4.62
N LEU A 117 12.43 25.54 4.29
CA LEU A 117 11.90 24.57 5.24
C LEU A 117 12.93 23.46 5.58
N ASN A 118 14.10 23.48 4.94
CA ASN A 118 15.16 22.47 5.12
C ASN A 118 14.65 21.03 4.96
N ILE A 119 13.90 20.78 3.90
CA ILE A 119 13.31 19.48 3.59
C ILE A 119 14.41 18.54 3.10
N ASN A 120 14.58 17.41 3.76
CA ASN A 120 15.55 16.38 3.41
C ASN A 120 15.06 15.39 2.33
N ALA A 121 14.07 15.76 1.54
CA ALA A 121 13.59 14.92 0.47
C ALA A 121 14.34 15.13 -0.83
N SER A 122 14.54 14.07 -1.60
CA SER A 122 15.13 14.14 -2.95
C SER A 122 14.14 14.70 -3.99
N VAL A 123 13.25 15.58 -3.58
CA VAL A 123 12.22 16.15 -4.43
C VAL A 123 12.66 17.44 -5.08
N LYS A 124 12.24 17.62 -6.33
CA LYS A 124 12.45 18.87 -7.04
C LYS A 124 11.46 19.92 -6.56
N THR A 125 11.93 21.13 -6.36
CA THR A 125 11.07 22.26 -6.04
C THR A 125 10.04 22.48 -7.14
N ASN A 126 8.75 22.53 -6.75
CA ASN A 126 7.68 22.86 -7.66
C ASN A 126 7.51 24.38 -7.70
N ILE A 127 8.02 25.03 -8.73
CA ILE A 127 7.97 26.50 -8.91
C ILE A 127 6.55 27.03 -9.08
N HIS A 128 5.60 26.19 -9.45
CA HIS A 128 4.20 26.54 -9.65
C HIS A 128 3.35 26.40 -8.39
N SER A 129 3.87 25.76 -7.34
CA SER A 129 3.15 25.62 -6.09
C SER A 129 3.07 26.93 -5.32
N ASN A 130 1.88 27.28 -4.87
CA ASN A 130 1.63 28.42 -4.00
C ASN A 130 1.36 28.02 -2.54
N SER A 131 1.27 26.72 -2.27
CA SER A 131 0.94 26.20 -0.96
C SER A 131 2.17 26.11 -0.06
N LYS A 132 1.98 26.35 1.22
CA LYS A 132 2.95 26.06 2.28
C LYS A 132 2.45 24.86 3.06
N LEU A 133 2.85 23.67 2.63
CA LEU A 133 2.42 22.41 3.23
C LEU A 133 3.37 22.01 4.36
N ALA A 134 3.44 22.86 5.37
CA ALA A 134 4.26 22.67 6.54
C ALA A 134 3.50 23.10 7.79
N LEU A 135 3.84 22.47 8.92
CA LEU A 135 3.34 22.84 10.23
C LEU A 135 4.47 23.29 11.15
N GLN A 136 4.13 24.10 12.12
CA GLN A 136 5.05 24.53 13.14
C GLN A 136 4.99 23.56 14.32
N THR A 137 6.14 23.01 14.69
CA THR A 137 6.25 22.13 15.85
C THR A 137 6.20 22.91 17.15
N LYS A 138 6.04 22.23 18.28
CA LYS A 138 6.09 22.85 19.62
C LYS A 138 7.43 23.54 19.92
N SER A 139 8.48 23.23 19.18
CA SER A 139 9.81 23.86 19.26
C SER A 139 10.02 24.98 18.23
N ASP A 140 8.95 25.57 17.72
CA ASP A 140 8.94 26.64 16.71
C ASP A 140 9.65 26.33 15.39
N LYS A 141 9.87 25.05 15.11
CA LYS A 141 10.46 24.61 13.81
C LYS A 141 9.34 24.33 12.80
N TRP A 142 9.54 24.79 11.58
CA TRP A 142 8.68 24.43 10.47
C TRP A 142 9.13 23.10 9.88
N VAL A 143 8.23 22.14 9.78
CA VAL A 143 8.47 20.83 9.16
C VAL A 143 7.38 20.51 8.16
N VAL A 144 7.77 19.81 7.09
CA VAL A 144 6.80 19.15 6.22
C VAL A 144 6.51 17.77 6.84
N PRO A 145 5.26 17.42 7.11
CA PRO A 145 4.92 16.11 7.66
C PRO A 145 5.35 14.98 6.74
N TYR A 146 5.71 13.86 7.33
CA TYR A 146 5.85 12.60 6.61
C TYR A 146 4.48 11.94 6.46
N VAL A 147 4.36 11.10 5.43
CA VAL A 147 3.12 10.39 5.12
C VAL A 147 3.35 8.90 5.27
N ILE A 148 2.49 8.25 6.06
CA ILE A 148 2.35 6.80 6.08
C ILE A 148 1.07 6.47 5.33
N GLU A 149 1.21 5.67 4.26
CA GLU A 149 0.12 5.34 3.34
C GLU A 149 -0.14 3.84 3.32
N PRO A 150 -1.16 3.34 4.01
CA PRO A 150 -1.80 2.06 3.69
C PRO A 150 -2.63 2.21 2.41
N SER A 151 -2.40 1.33 1.43
CA SER A 151 -3.10 1.33 0.14
C SER A 151 -3.49 -0.08 -0.28
N ALA A 152 -4.78 -0.32 -0.53
CA ALA A 152 -5.31 -1.60 -0.95
C ALA A 152 -6.34 -1.45 -2.07
N GLY A 153 -6.29 -2.33 -3.08
CA GLY A 153 -7.33 -2.43 -4.10
C GLY A 153 -8.61 -3.06 -3.54
N VAL A 154 -9.75 -2.41 -3.75
CA VAL A 154 -11.06 -2.92 -3.27
C VAL A 154 -11.37 -4.29 -3.86
N GLU A 155 -11.12 -4.49 -5.15
CA GLU A 155 -11.38 -5.75 -5.85
C GLU A 155 -10.50 -6.89 -5.33
N ARG A 156 -9.22 -6.61 -5.00
CA ARG A 156 -8.34 -7.60 -4.38
C ARG A 156 -8.83 -7.96 -2.97
N GLY A 157 -9.23 -6.96 -2.19
CA GLY A 157 -9.82 -7.16 -0.86
C GLY A 157 -11.08 -7.99 -0.92
N PHE A 158 -11.98 -7.67 -1.84
CA PHE A 158 -13.20 -8.45 -2.07
C PHE A 158 -12.88 -9.90 -2.45
N LEU A 159 -11.92 -10.12 -3.35
CA LEU A 159 -11.50 -11.46 -3.77
C LEU A 159 -10.92 -12.26 -2.60
N ALA A 160 -10.11 -11.64 -1.73
CA ALA A 160 -9.55 -12.29 -0.54
C ALA A 160 -10.67 -12.71 0.44
N VAL A 161 -11.59 -11.81 0.76
CA VAL A 161 -12.74 -12.11 1.65
C VAL A 161 -13.64 -13.19 1.04
N LEU A 162 -13.92 -13.11 -0.26
CA LEU A 162 -14.72 -14.13 -0.96
C LEU A 162 -14.05 -15.50 -0.93
N ASN A 163 -12.73 -15.55 -1.11
CA ASN A 163 -11.96 -16.79 -1.06
C ASN A 163 -12.01 -17.45 0.32
N GLU A 164 -11.91 -16.67 1.39
CA GLU A 164 -12.02 -17.19 2.76
C GLU A 164 -13.47 -17.63 3.10
N ALA A 165 -14.46 -16.91 2.59
CA ALA A 165 -15.87 -17.25 2.83
C ALA A 165 -16.32 -18.48 2.03
N TYR A 166 -15.62 -18.83 0.93
CA TYR A 166 -16.03 -19.94 0.06
C TYR A 166 -15.83 -21.29 0.74
N ASN A 167 -16.91 -22.06 0.82
CA ASN A 167 -16.89 -23.40 1.38
C ASN A 167 -17.76 -24.37 0.57
N VAL A 168 -17.37 -25.62 0.53
CA VAL A 168 -18.14 -26.71 -0.09
C VAL A 168 -18.63 -27.64 1.01
N GLU A 169 -19.94 -27.73 1.16
CA GLU A 169 -20.59 -28.65 2.11
C GLU A 169 -21.11 -29.89 1.38
N GLU A 170 -20.82 -31.06 1.93
CA GLU A 170 -21.43 -32.31 1.49
C GLU A 170 -22.78 -32.53 2.19
N LEU A 171 -23.82 -32.76 1.40
CA LEU A 171 -25.17 -33.01 1.90
C LEU A 171 -25.35 -34.51 2.22
N VAL A 172 -26.39 -34.82 3.02
CA VAL A 172 -26.71 -36.17 3.46
C VAL A 172 -26.94 -37.16 2.30
N ASP A 173 -27.34 -36.66 1.12
CA ASP A 173 -27.57 -37.45 -0.09
C ASP A 173 -26.29 -37.58 -0.97
N GLY A 174 -25.13 -37.15 -0.47
CA GLY A 174 -23.84 -37.18 -1.19
C GLY A 174 -23.69 -36.11 -2.26
N LYS A 175 -24.57 -35.12 -2.31
CA LYS A 175 -24.44 -33.95 -3.17
C LYS A 175 -23.63 -32.86 -2.47
N GLU A 176 -22.94 -32.06 -3.26
CA GLU A 176 -22.24 -30.90 -2.77
C GLU A 176 -23.05 -29.63 -2.98
N ARG A 177 -22.91 -28.68 -2.05
CA ARG A 177 -23.35 -27.30 -2.24
C ARG A 177 -22.25 -26.32 -1.88
N ILE A 178 -22.21 -25.20 -2.60
CA ILE A 178 -21.34 -24.07 -2.27
C ILE A 178 -22.08 -23.16 -1.30
N VAL A 179 -21.40 -22.78 -0.25
CA VAL A 179 -21.86 -21.81 0.74
C VAL A 179 -20.80 -20.72 0.94
N LEU A 180 -21.23 -19.55 1.35
CA LEU A 180 -20.36 -18.47 1.81
C LEU A 180 -20.62 -18.28 3.31
N ASN A 181 -19.60 -18.48 4.12
CA ASN A 181 -19.63 -18.42 5.59
C ASN A 181 -19.07 -17.09 6.11
#